data_6e28662ab31164206fa447e7611d73e0
#
_entry.id   6e28662ab31164206fa447e7611d73e0
#
_cell.length_a   1.000
_cell.length_b   1.000
_cell.length_c   1.000
_cell.angle_alpha   90.00
_cell.angle_beta   90.00
_cell.angle_gamma   90.00
#
_symmetry.space_group_name_H-M   'P 1'
#
loop_
_entity.id
_entity.type
_entity.pdbx_description
1 polymer ?
#
loop_
_entity_poly.entity_id
_entity_poly.type
_entity_poly.pdbx_seq_one_letter_code
_entity_poly.pdbx_strand_id
1 'polypeptide(L)'
;MIKRAIISTYRRFLHFVIFMMMCNVVIGQDLHFSQFYEAPLLRNPALAGLYEGDVRIQGVYRNQWNSVAFPYQTGSINAEYKFPVGKGEDFLTVGGQVLYDKAGTVQLQTVHMLPMVNFHKSLSTNKVSYLSLGFMGGMVNRRLDRSRVTTNSQYDGFYFNGSLPDGETFTGAYSYADMSVGMSFNTTLGSNDQHYVFWGLAYHHFNKPMHSFYGNIAHLPKWVASGGLKLNLDDVTYITFHGDITDQKPFREIMGGGTFSKRLGDEYASTTTVHAGCTPGTT
;
A
#
# COMPACT_ATOMS: atom_id res chain seq x y z
N MET A 1 7.11 46.53 33.69
CA MET A 1 6.36 46.20 32.46
C MET A 1 7.27 45.73 31.34
N ILE A 2 8.37 46.37 31.02
CA ILE A 2 9.27 46.07 29.89
C ILE A 2 9.82 44.63 29.90
N LYS A 3 10.28 44.09 31.04
CA LYS A 3 10.80 42.70 31.13
C LYS A 3 9.78 41.61 30.74
N ARG A 4 8.49 41.80 31.11
CA ARG A 4 7.43 40.83 30.74
C ARG A 4 7.10 40.85 29.23
N ALA A 5 7.16 42.04 28.59
CA ALA A 5 6.97 42.18 27.15
C ALA A 5 8.10 41.49 26.36
N ILE A 6 9.36 41.66 26.77
CA ILE A 6 10.53 41.01 26.14
C ILE A 6 10.43 39.51 26.23
N ILE A 7 10.11 38.94 27.40
CA ILE A 7 9.97 37.49 27.60
C ILE A 7 8.82 36.92 26.74
N SER A 8 7.69 37.66 26.62
CA SER A 8 6.56 37.26 25.77
C SER A 8 6.94 37.21 24.28
N THR A 9 7.70 38.22 23.83
CA THR A 9 8.17 38.29 22.43
C THR A 9 9.16 37.15 22.11
N TYR A 10 10.11 36.89 23.02
CA TYR A 10 11.05 35.78 22.88
C TYR A 10 10.34 34.42 22.82
N ARG A 11 9.33 34.22 23.65
CA ARG A 11 8.53 32.99 23.67
C ARG A 11 7.75 32.81 22.37
N ARG A 12 7.17 33.86 21.80
CA ARG A 12 6.48 33.83 20.50
C ARG A 12 7.44 33.54 19.36
N PHE A 13 8.62 34.18 19.37
CA PHE A 13 9.66 33.94 18.39
C PHE A 13 10.19 32.48 18.45
N LEU A 14 10.39 31.96 19.65
CA LEU A 14 10.80 30.55 19.84
C LEU A 14 9.74 29.58 19.31
N HIS A 15 8.44 29.81 19.55
CA HIS A 15 7.37 28.97 18.99
C HIS A 15 7.29 29.09 17.47
N PHE A 16 7.53 30.26 16.91
CA PHE A 16 7.58 30.47 15.46
C PHE A 16 8.77 29.70 14.82
N VAL A 17 9.95 29.76 15.45
CA VAL A 17 11.13 28.99 14.99
C VAL A 17 10.89 27.49 15.09
N ILE A 18 10.30 27.00 16.18
CA ILE A 18 9.93 25.59 16.35
C ILE A 18 8.90 25.18 15.28
N PHE A 19 7.90 26.01 15.02
CA PHE A 19 6.91 25.77 13.96
C PHE A 19 7.52 25.75 12.56
N MET A 20 8.48 26.65 12.25
CA MET A 20 9.22 26.62 10.99
C MET A 20 10.14 25.40 10.85
N MET A 21 10.72 24.89 11.95
CA MET A 21 11.51 23.66 11.94
C MET A 21 10.67 22.39 11.72
N MET A 22 9.35 22.46 11.91
CA MET A 22 8.41 21.37 11.61
C MET A 22 7.96 21.34 10.15
N CYS A 23 8.32 22.32 9.31
CA CYS A 23 8.10 22.29 7.87
C CYS A 23 9.10 21.32 7.19
N ASN A 24 8.81 20.03 7.29
CA ASN A 24 9.54 19.02 6.56
C ASN A 24 9.17 19.09 5.07
N VAL A 25 10.16 18.92 4.20
CA VAL A 25 9.94 18.74 2.77
C VAL A 25 9.17 17.43 2.59
N VAL A 26 7.91 17.53 2.20
CA VAL A 26 7.07 16.36 1.91
C VAL A 26 7.50 15.83 0.54
N ILE A 27 8.29 14.79 0.52
CA ILE A 27 8.56 13.97 -0.66
C ILE A 27 7.48 12.89 -0.67
N GLY A 28 6.83 12.64 -1.82
CA GLY A 28 5.71 11.71 -1.90
C GLY A 28 6.15 10.27 -1.58
N GLN A 29 5.39 9.61 -0.71
CA GLN A 29 5.48 8.18 -0.44
C GLN A 29 4.72 7.39 -1.50
N ASP A 30 5.00 6.09 -1.59
CA ASP A 30 4.18 5.17 -2.37
C ASP A 30 2.75 5.10 -1.84
N LEU A 31 1.86 4.72 -2.76
CA LEU A 31 0.46 4.56 -2.44
C LEU A 31 0.24 3.44 -1.43
N HIS A 32 -0.52 3.72 -0.37
CA HIS A 32 -1.01 2.74 0.58
C HIS A 32 -2.50 2.98 0.90
N PHE A 33 -3.16 1.95 1.42
CA PHE A 33 -4.52 2.04 1.94
C PHE A 33 -4.50 2.07 3.47
N SER A 34 -5.41 2.82 4.09
CA SER A 34 -5.57 2.81 5.55
C SER A 34 -5.93 1.40 6.06
N GLN A 35 -6.76 0.67 5.32
CA GLN A 35 -7.02 -0.76 5.53
C GLN A 35 -5.99 -1.59 4.75
N PHE A 36 -4.73 -1.47 5.11
CA PHE A 36 -3.60 -2.06 4.40
C PHE A 36 -3.67 -3.59 4.29
N TYR A 37 -4.32 -4.25 5.25
CA TYR A 37 -4.52 -5.70 5.25
C TYR A 37 -5.47 -6.19 4.15
N GLU A 38 -6.31 -5.31 3.58
CA GLU A 38 -7.19 -5.63 2.45
C GLU A 38 -6.47 -5.55 1.08
N ALA A 39 -5.21 -5.16 1.05
CA ALA A 39 -4.39 -5.12 -0.15
C ALA A 39 -3.05 -5.85 0.06
N PRO A 40 -3.07 -7.18 0.32
CA PRO A 40 -1.88 -7.93 0.74
C PRO A 40 -0.74 -7.88 -0.27
N LEU A 41 -1.02 -7.84 -1.58
CA LEU A 41 0.01 -7.79 -2.62
C LEU A 41 0.79 -6.47 -2.64
N LEU A 42 0.19 -5.36 -2.19
CA LEU A 42 0.90 -4.09 -1.99
C LEU A 42 1.89 -4.14 -0.82
N ARG A 43 1.65 -5.04 0.13
CA ARG A 43 2.49 -5.22 1.31
C ARG A 43 3.66 -6.17 0.99
N ASN A 44 3.33 -7.32 0.43
CA ASN A 44 4.31 -8.36 0.17
C ASN A 44 3.75 -9.37 -0.85
N PRO A 45 4.43 -9.61 -1.98
CA PRO A 45 4.03 -10.62 -2.95
C PRO A 45 3.91 -12.03 -2.36
N ALA A 46 4.69 -12.34 -1.31
CA ALA A 46 4.65 -13.64 -0.65
C ALA A 46 3.44 -13.84 0.29
N LEU A 47 2.57 -12.82 0.47
CA LEU A 47 1.29 -12.95 1.15
C LEU A 47 0.17 -13.45 0.22
N ALA A 48 0.44 -13.57 -1.07
CA ALA A 48 -0.46 -14.26 -1.99
C ALA A 48 -0.65 -15.72 -1.57
N GLY A 49 -1.86 -16.23 -1.72
CA GLY A 49 -2.18 -17.62 -1.34
C GLY A 49 -2.45 -17.85 0.14
N LEU A 50 -2.28 -16.84 1.02
CA LEU A 50 -2.59 -16.94 2.45
C LEU A 50 -4.08 -16.70 2.71
N TYR A 51 -4.93 -17.59 2.24
CA TYR A 51 -6.39 -17.58 2.42
C TYR A 51 -6.96 -19.00 2.34
N GLU A 52 -8.17 -19.19 2.80
CA GLU A 52 -8.90 -20.45 2.68
C GLU A 52 -9.50 -20.59 1.27
N GLY A 53 -9.48 -21.80 0.68
CA GLY A 53 -9.94 -22.07 -0.70
C GLY A 53 -8.88 -21.89 -1.77
N ASP A 54 -9.25 -22.07 -3.03
CA ASP A 54 -8.33 -22.10 -4.17
C ASP A 54 -8.25 -20.79 -4.93
N VAL A 55 -9.32 -19.99 -4.88
CA VAL A 55 -9.44 -18.70 -5.60
C VAL A 55 -9.70 -17.58 -4.62
N ARG A 56 -9.00 -16.45 -4.78
CA ARG A 56 -9.32 -15.19 -4.11
C ARG A 56 -9.45 -14.09 -5.15
N ILE A 57 -10.55 -13.36 -5.09
CA ILE A 57 -10.73 -12.08 -5.79
C ILE A 57 -11.03 -11.05 -4.73
N GLN A 58 -10.27 -9.98 -4.70
CA GLN A 58 -10.38 -8.92 -3.69
C GLN A 58 -10.30 -7.56 -4.35
N GLY A 59 -11.18 -6.66 -3.96
CA GLY A 59 -11.22 -5.29 -4.43
C GLY A 59 -11.22 -4.29 -3.28
N VAL A 60 -10.47 -3.22 -3.42
CA VAL A 60 -10.43 -2.09 -2.48
C VAL A 60 -10.59 -0.80 -3.26
N TYR A 61 -11.44 0.09 -2.75
CA TYR A 61 -11.63 1.42 -3.35
C TYR A 61 -11.61 2.50 -2.27
N ARG A 62 -10.88 3.58 -2.54
CA ARG A 62 -10.78 4.75 -1.68
C ARG A 62 -11.11 6.01 -2.47
N ASN A 63 -11.94 6.86 -1.90
CA ASN A 63 -12.24 8.19 -2.41
C ASN A 63 -12.06 9.22 -1.30
N GLN A 64 -11.21 10.21 -1.51
CA GLN A 64 -10.89 11.23 -0.52
C GLN A 64 -11.07 12.63 -1.11
N TRP A 65 -11.43 13.60 -0.26
CA TRP A 65 -11.50 15.03 -0.56
C TRP A 65 -12.57 15.44 -1.58
N ASN A 66 -13.55 14.57 -1.85
CA ASN A 66 -14.60 14.79 -2.86
C ASN A 66 -15.46 16.04 -2.63
N SER A 67 -15.54 16.53 -1.39
CA SER A 67 -16.36 17.68 -1.00
C SER A 67 -15.62 19.02 -1.02
N VAL A 68 -14.29 19.02 -1.08
CA VAL A 68 -13.48 20.23 -0.89
C VAL A 68 -12.48 20.50 -2.01
N ALA A 69 -12.15 19.49 -2.82
CA ALA A 69 -11.17 19.58 -3.90
C ALA A 69 -11.46 18.57 -5.02
N PHE A 70 -10.60 18.52 -6.04
CA PHE A 70 -10.59 17.40 -6.99
C PHE A 70 -10.30 16.10 -6.24
N PRO A 71 -11.16 15.08 -6.34
CA PRO A 71 -11.06 13.89 -5.53
C PRO A 71 -9.79 13.08 -5.83
N TYR A 72 -9.24 12.49 -4.79
CA TYR A 72 -8.23 11.45 -4.88
C TYR A 72 -8.95 10.10 -4.89
N GLN A 73 -8.84 9.38 -5.98
CA GLN A 73 -9.53 8.11 -6.20
C GLN A 73 -8.50 7.01 -6.43
N THR A 74 -8.53 5.99 -5.58
CA THR A 74 -7.65 4.86 -5.66
C THR A 74 -8.44 3.57 -5.64
N GLY A 75 -8.21 2.70 -6.60
CA GLY A 75 -8.82 1.37 -6.65
C GLY A 75 -7.76 0.28 -6.88
N SER A 76 -7.92 -0.85 -6.23
CA SER A 76 -7.09 -2.03 -6.44
C SER A 76 -7.99 -3.25 -6.57
N ILE A 77 -7.71 -4.09 -7.57
CA ILE A 77 -8.31 -5.42 -7.72
C ILE A 77 -7.17 -6.40 -7.85
N ASN A 78 -7.20 -7.47 -7.05
CA ASN A 78 -6.31 -8.61 -7.17
C ASN A 78 -7.11 -9.90 -7.34
N ALA A 79 -6.57 -10.79 -8.16
CA ALA A 79 -7.07 -12.14 -8.36
C ALA A 79 -5.91 -13.12 -8.20
N GLU A 80 -6.17 -14.20 -7.49
CA GLU A 80 -5.18 -15.22 -7.14
C GLU A 80 -5.79 -16.60 -7.27
N TYR A 81 -5.01 -17.56 -7.74
CA TYR A 81 -5.37 -18.96 -7.85
C TYR A 81 -4.25 -19.83 -7.32
N LYS A 82 -4.60 -20.79 -6.45
CA LYS A 82 -3.69 -21.79 -5.89
C LYS A 82 -3.82 -23.12 -6.63
N PHE A 83 -2.70 -23.77 -6.85
CA PHE A 83 -2.70 -25.16 -7.33
C PHE A 83 -1.56 -25.95 -6.70
N PRO A 84 -1.81 -27.24 -6.38
CA PRO A 84 -0.82 -28.09 -5.74
C PRO A 84 0.38 -28.34 -6.67
N VAL A 85 1.57 -28.51 -6.09
CA VAL A 85 2.80 -28.82 -6.81
C VAL A 85 3.44 -30.08 -6.22
N GLY A 86 3.67 -31.07 -7.06
CA GLY A 86 4.28 -32.32 -6.64
C GLY A 86 3.31 -33.25 -5.89
N LYS A 87 3.86 -34.11 -5.03
CA LYS A 87 3.10 -35.10 -4.26
C LYS A 87 2.91 -34.73 -2.78
N GLY A 88 3.47 -33.59 -2.37
CA GLY A 88 3.39 -33.09 -1.00
C GLY A 88 2.32 -32.01 -0.85
N GLU A 89 2.42 -31.26 0.24
CA GLU A 89 1.54 -30.14 0.55
C GLU A 89 2.06 -28.80 0.01
N ASP A 90 3.05 -28.85 -0.88
CA ASP A 90 3.56 -27.66 -1.54
C ASP A 90 2.54 -27.16 -2.56
N PHE A 91 2.43 -25.85 -2.69
CA PHE A 91 1.56 -25.25 -3.70
C PHE A 91 2.17 -23.99 -4.31
N LEU A 92 1.68 -23.66 -5.48
CA LEU A 92 2.01 -22.45 -6.21
C LEU A 92 0.77 -21.57 -6.27
N THR A 93 0.93 -20.28 -6.02
CA THR A 93 -0.10 -19.29 -6.25
C THR A 93 0.31 -18.42 -7.42
N VAL A 94 -0.56 -18.29 -8.39
CA VAL A 94 -0.42 -17.34 -9.51
C VAL A 94 -1.55 -16.32 -9.45
N GLY A 95 -1.31 -15.16 -9.97
CA GLY A 95 -2.32 -14.12 -10.00
C GLY A 95 -1.75 -12.78 -10.42
N GLY A 96 -2.38 -11.73 -9.98
CA GLY A 96 -1.93 -10.39 -10.25
C GLY A 96 -2.79 -9.34 -9.59
N GLN A 97 -2.28 -8.12 -9.67
CA GLN A 97 -2.93 -6.92 -9.17
C GLN A 97 -3.04 -5.90 -10.28
N VAL A 98 -4.22 -5.30 -10.38
CA VAL A 98 -4.42 -4.05 -11.13
C VAL A 98 -4.75 -2.96 -10.11
N LEU A 99 -3.96 -1.90 -10.13
CA LEU A 99 -4.17 -0.73 -9.29
C LEU A 99 -4.35 0.49 -10.17
N TYR A 100 -5.37 1.28 -9.88
CA TYR A 100 -5.66 2.55 -10.50
C TYR A 100 -5.66 3.65 -9.45
N ASP A 101 -4.91 4.71 -9.71
CA ASP A 101 -4.88 5.91 -8.88
C ASP A 101 -5.08 7.14 -9.73
N LYS A 102 -5.90 8.08 -9.24
CA LYS A 102 -6.15 9.37 -9.86
C LYS A 102 -6.13 10.47 -8.82
N ALA A 103 -5.28 11.48 -9.04
CA ALA A 103 -5.00 12.49 -8.05
C ALA A 103 -4.93 13.91 -8.62
N GLY A 104 -5.47 14.85 -7.87
CA GLY A 104 -5.25 16.29 -8.04
C GLY A 104 -5.89 16.93 -9.27
N THR A 105 -5.66 18.25 -9.40
CA THR A 105 -6.23 19.11 -10.45
C THR A 105 -5.80 18.72 -11.85
N VAL A 106 -4.54 18.30 -12.02
CA VAL A 106 -3.97 17.85 -13.29
C VAL A 106 -4.38 16.42 -13.67
N GLN A 107 -5.26 15.80 -12.84
CA GLN A 107 -5.73 14.43 -13.01
C GLN A 107 -4.59 13.44 -13.27
N LEU A 108 -3.54 13.51 -12.44
CA LEU A 108 -2.45 12.54 -12.48
C LEU A 108 -3.03 11.14 -12.29
N GLN A 109 -2.90 10.31 -13.32
CA GLN A 109 -3.37 8.92 -13.32
C GLN A 109 -2.18 7.99 -13.29
N THR A 110 -2.26 6.97 -12.45
CA THR A 110 -1.29 5.87 -12.40
C THR A 110 -2.03 4.55 -12.49
N VAL A 111 -1.61 3.69 -13.41
CA VAL A 111 -2.16 2.35 -13.58
C VAL A 111 -1.02 1.35 -13.44
N HIS A 112 -1.14 0.44 -12.47
CA HIS A 112 -0.24 -0.68 -12.28
C HIS A 112 -0.92 -1.95 -12.79
N MET A 113 -0.20 -2.78 -13.54
CA MET A 113 -0.59 -4.13 -13.96
C MET A 113 0.55 -5.06 -13.59
N LEU A 114 0.38 -5.75 -12.47
CA LEU A 114 1.44 -6.49 -11.81
C LEU A 114 1.06 -7.96 -11.64
N PRO A 115 1.33 -8.83 -12.65
CA PRO A 115 1.29 -10.27 -12.47
C PRO A 115 2.24 -10.73 -11.37
N MET A 116 1.86 -11.81 -10.68
CA MET A 116 2.65 -12.36 -9.59
C MET A 116 2.65 -13.88 -9.59
N VAL A 117 3.69 -14.44 -8.98
CA VAL A 117 3.84 -15.86 -8.66
C VAL A 117 4.40 -16.00 -7.24
N ASN A 118 3.87 -16.94 -6.47
CA ASN A 118 4.33 -17.23 -5.11
C ASN A 118 4.39 -18.72 -4.88
N PHE A 119 5.55 -19.26 -4.53
CA PHE A 119 5.75 -20.66 -4.19
C PHE A 119 5.71 -20.84 -2.68
N HIS A 120 4.95 -21.85 -2.23
CA HIS A 120 4.75 -22.17 -0.82
C HIS A 120 5.34 -23.56 -0.54
N LYS A 121 6.40 -23.58 0.23
CA LYS A 121 7.02 -24.80 0.71
C LYS A 121 6.43 -25.21 2.05
N SER A 122 5.78 -26.37 2.09
CA SER A 122 5.36 -26.97 3.35
C SER A 122 6.57 -27.39 4.17
N LEU A 123 6.60 -26.98 5.44
CA LEU A 123 7.67 -27.29 6.39
C LEU A 123 7.27 -28.37 7.40
N SER A 124 5.99 -28.77 7.43
CA SER A 124 5.47 -29.75 8.37
C SER A 124 4.33 -30.52 7.75
N THR A 125 4.26 -31.80 8.02
CA THR A 125 3.15 -32.69 7.65
C THR A 125 2.05 -32.74 8.71
N ASN A 126 2.33 -32.27 9.93
CA ASN A 126 1.42 -32.36 11.08
C ASN A 126 0.77 -31.03 11.44
N LYS A 127 1.25 -29.92 10.86
CA LYS A 127 0.74 -28.57 11.08
C LYS A 127 0.79 -27.79 9.78
N VAL A 128 -0.16 -26.90 9.60
CA VAL A 128 -0.11 -25.92 8.51
C VAL A 128 1.06 -24.97 8.78
N SER A 129 2.18 -25.17 8.08
CA SER A 129 3.38 -24.36 8.24
C SER A 129 4.06 -24.23 6.88
N TYR A 130 4.19 -23.02 6.38
CA TYR A 130 4.74 -22.72 5.06
C TYR A 130 5.80 -21.63 5.12
N LEU A 131 6.85 -21.85 4.35
CA LEU A 131 7.77 -20.80 3.92
C LEU A 131 7.43 -20.45 2.47
N SER A 132 7.22 -19.19 2.18
CA SER A 132 6.78 -18.73 0.87
C SER A 132 7.75 -17.73 0.28
N LEU A 133 7.95 -17.82 -1.04
CA LEU A 133 8.78 -16.90 -1.81
C LEU A 133 7.96 -16.40 -3.00
N GLY A 134 7.64 -15.10 -2.98
CA GLY A 134 6.82 -14.44 -3.98
C GLY A 134 7.61 -13.47 -4.84
N PHE A 135 7.26 -13.44 -6.12
CA PHE A 135 7.74 -12.46 -7.08
C PHE A 135 6.53 -11.80 -7.75
N MET A 136 6.60 -10.48 -7.91
CA MET A 136 5.61 -9.68 -8.60
C MET A 136 6.33 -8.68 -9.50
N GLY A 137 5.88 -8.54 -10.75
CA GLY A 137 6.48 -7.57 -11.63
C GLY A 137 5.62 -7.32 -12.86
N GLY A 138 5.66 -6.11 -13.38
CA GLY A 138 4.85 -5.73 -14.52
C GLY A 138 5.05 -4.29 -14.94
N MET A 139 4.03 -3.72 -15.55
CA MET A 139 4.08 -2.37 -16.12
C MET A 139 3.29 -1.38 -15.29
N VAL A 140 3.87 -0.21 -15.12
CA VAL A 140 3.23 0.97 -14.54
C VAL A 140 3.16 2.05 -15.62
N ASN A 141 1.96 2.57 -15.84
CA ASN A 141 1.73 3.70 -16.75
C ASN A 141 1.31 4.91 -15.91
N ARG A 142 1.95 6.04 -16.14
CA ARG A 142 1.60 7.32 -15.53
C ARG A 142 1.32 8.35 -16.59
N ARG A 143 0.23 9.09 -16.39
CA ARG A 143 -0.15 10.19 -17.28
C ARG A 143 -0.78 11.32 -16.50
N LEU A 144 -0.64 12.52 -17.01
CA LEU A 144 -1.34 13.71 -16.51
C LEU A 144 -2.04 14.43 -17.68
N ASP A 145 -3.09 15.17 -17.35
CA ASP A 145 -3.77 16.02 -18.30
C ASP A 145 -3.03 17.37 -18.41
N ARG A 146 -2.20 17.50 -19.44
CA ARG A 146 -1.37 18.70 -19.66
C ARG A 146 -2.20 19.98 -19.86
N SER A 147 -3.43 19.86 -20.39
CA SER A 147 -4.31 21.03 -20.58
C SER A 147 -4.75 21.67 -19.26
N ARG A 148 -4.61 20.96 -18.15
CA ARG A 148 -4.93 21.41 -16.79
C ARG A 148 -3.73 21.88 -15.99
N VAL A 149 -2.54 21.84 -16.57
CA VAL A 149 -1.33 22.39 -15.96
C VAL A 149 -1.37 23.91 -16.12
N THR A 150 -1.23 24.62 -15.02
CA THR A 150 -1.12 26.08 -15.01
C THR A 150 0.20 26.46 -14.35
N THR A 151 0.92 27.39 -14.95
CA THR A 151 2.23 27.84 -14.47
C THR A 151 2.28 29.35 -14.30
N ASN A 152 3.28 29.83 -13.56
CA ASN A 152 3.52 31.26 -13.39
C ASN A 152 3.84 31.97 -14.72
N SER A 153 4.36 31.25 -15.72
CA SER A 153 4.65 31.79 -17.06
C SER A 153 3.37 32.24 -17.80
N GLN A 154 2.21 31.74 -17.36
CA GLN A 154 0.90 32.09 -17.92
C GLN A 154 0.22 33.25 -17.19
N TYR A 155 0.92 33.91 -16.27
CA TYR A 155 0.47 35.12 -15.59
C TYR A 155 1.14 36.35 -16.19
N ASP A 156 0.32 37.28 -16.71
CA ASP A 156 0.84 38.48 -17.43
C ASP A 156 1.14 39.66 -16.51
N GLY A 157 1.04 39.46 -15.20
CA GLY A 157 1.22 40.50 -14.18
C GLY A 157 -0.09 41.02 -13.62
N PHE A 158 -1.22 40.77 -14.28
CA PHE A 158 -2.57 41.23 -13.83
C PHE A 158 -3.53 40.08 -13.70
N TYR A 159 -3.54 39.14 -14.64
CA TYR A 159 -4.44 37.97 -14.65
C TYR A 159 -3.80 36.75 -15.33
N PHE A 160 -4.39 35.60 -15.11
CA PHE A 160 -4.01 34.36 -15.77
C PHE A 160 -4.47 34.36 -17.23
N ASN A 161 -3.55 34.08 -18.15
CA ASN A 161 -3.80 33.97 -19.58
C ASN A 161 -3.36 32.60 -20.09
N GLY A 162 -4.31 31.67 -20.23
CA GLY A 162 -4.05 30.30 -20.69
C GLY A 162 -3.57 30.18 -22.16
N SER A 163 -3.59 31.28 -22.92
CA SER A 163 -3.03 31.32 -24.28
C SER A 163 -1.51 31.51 -24.32
N LEU A 164 -0.90 31.92 -23.16
CA LEU A 164 0.54 32.01 -23.04
C LEU A 164 1.16 30.62 -22.88
N PRO A 165 2.37 30.42 -23.43
CA PRO A 165 3.10 29.16 -23.21
C PRO A 165 3.29 28.88 -21.73
N ASP A 166 3.14 27.62 -21.32
CA ASP A 166 3.35 27.19 -19.94
C ASP A 166 4.81 27.25 -19.48
N GLY A 167 5.75 27.36 -20.43
CA GLY A 167 7.20 27.47 -20.17
C GLY A 167 7.84 26.17 -19.67
N GLU A 168 7.08 25.07 -19.60
CA GLU A 168 7.54 23.81 -19.05
C GLU A 168 7.79 22.77 -20.14
N THR A 169 8.89 22.01 -19.97
CA THR A 169 9.27 20.92 -20.88
C THR A 169 9.24 19.59 -20.15
N PHE A 170 8.10 18.92 -20.15
CA PHE A 170 7.96 17.57 -19.63
C PHE A 170 7.01 16.73 -20.50
N THR A 171 7.11 15.42 -20.40
CA THR A 171 6.21 14.51 -21.10
C THR A 171 4.88 14.41 -20.35
N GLY A 172 3.75 14.32 -21.07
CA GLY A 172 2.44 14.13 -20.43
C GLY A 172 2.18 12.69 -19.96
N ALA A 173 3.00 11.73 -20.41
CA ALA A 173 2.87 10.32 -20.03
C ALA A 173 4.22 9.59 -20.14
N TYR A 174 4.38 8.55 -19.31
CA TYR A 174 5.48 7.60 -19.37
C TYR A 174 5.08 6.26 -18.77
N SER A 175 5.86 5.23 -19.11
CA SER A 175 5.68 3.87 -18.58
C SER A 175 7.01 3.30 -18.12
N TYR A 176 6.98 2.44 -17.12
CA TYR A 176 8.15 1.73 -16.63
C TYR A 176 7.77 0.33 -16.14
N ALA A 177 8.76 -0.57 -16.15
CA ALA A 177 8.62 -1.87 -15.50
C ALA A 177 8.94 -1.74 -14.01
N ASP A 178 8.12 -2.33 -13.17
CA ASP A 178 8.30 -2.36 -11.72
C ASP A 178 8.35 -3.79 -11.23
N MET A 179 9.23 -4.07 -10.27
CA MET A 179 9.48 -5.43 -9.80
C MET A 179 9.63 -5.46 -8.29
N SER A 180 9.05 -6.50 -7.68
CA SER A 180 9.03 -6.73 -6.24
C SER A 180 9.27 -8.20 -5.93
N VAL A 181 9.95 -8.46 -4.83
CA VAL A 181 10.17 -9.80 -4.28
C VAL A 181 9.80 -9.82 -2.81
N GLY A 182 9.31 -10.94 -2.33
CA GLY A 182 8.96 -11.09 -0.93
C GLY A 182 9.14 -12.50 -0.43
N MET A 183 9.31 -12.59 0.87
CA MET A 183 9.35 -13.85 1.61
C MET A 183 8.34 -13.76 2.75
N SER A 184 7.68 -14.87 3.06
CA SER A 184 6.82 -14.97 4.23
C SER A 184 6.91 -16.34 4.87
N PHE A 185 6.73 -16.35 6.18
CA PHE A 185 6.54 -17.57 6.96
C PHE A 185 5.20 -17.49 7.64
N ASN A 186 4.45 -18.58 7.60
CA ASN A 186 3.16 -18.69 8.26
C ASN A 186 3.00 -20.07 8.91
N THR A 187 2.36 -20.10 10.05
CA THR A 187 2.11 -21.35 10.77
C THR A 187 0.87 -21.24 11.64
N THR A 188 0.25 -22.40 11.89
CA THR A 188 -0.79 -22.53 12.91
C THR A 188 -0.17 -22.73 14.29
N LEU A 189 -0.88 -22.25 15.33
CA LEU A 189 -0.50 -22.34 16.73
C LEU A 189 -1.61 -23.04 17.52
N GLY A 190 -1.21 -23.74 18.58
CA GLY A 190 -2.14 -24.50 19.44
C GLY A 190 -2.19 -25.98 19.11
N SER A 191 -2.87 -26.76 19.97
CA SER A 191 -2.97 -28.22 19.83
C SER A 191 -3.92 -28.66 18.70
N ASN A 192 -4.83 -27.79 18.27
CA ASN A 192 -5.84 -28.04 17.25
C ASN A 192 -5.75 -27.06 16.08
N ASP A 193 -4.56 -26.48 15.83
CA ASP A 193 -4.34 -25.49 14.75
C ASP A 193 -5.30 -24.28 14.81
N GLN A 194 -5.71 -23.92 16.03
CA GLN A 194 -6.76 -22.94 16.27
C GLN A 194 -6.36 -21.50 15.95
N HIS A 195 -5.09 -21.19 16.05
CA HIS A 195 -4.58 -19.84 15.85
C HIS A 195 -3.62 -19.81 14.67
N TYR A 196 -3.48 -18.67 14.05
CA TYR A 196 -2.63 -18.52 12.87
C TYR A 196 -1.75 -17.29 13.01
N VAL A 197 -0.46 -17.45 12.73
CA VAL A 197 0.51 -16.36 12.73
C VAL A 197 1.25 -16.34 11.40
N PHE A 198 1.51 -15.15 10.91
CA PHE A 198 2.42 -14.94 9.78
C PHE A 198 3.34 -13.76 10.02
N TRP A 199 4.49 -13.79 9.38
CA TRP A 199 5.38 -12.65 9.23
C TRP A 199 6.05 -12.72 7.86
N GLY A 200 6.49 -11.60 7.33
CA GLY A 200 7.12 -11.53 6.04
C GLY A 200 7.94 -10.28 5.84
N LEU A 201 8.82 -10.35 4.84
CA LEU A 201 9.66 -9.25 4.41
C LEU A 201 9.53 -9.12 2.89
N ALA A 202 9.35 -7.90 2.40
CA ALA A 202 9.29 -7.60 0.98
C ALA A 202 10.26 -6.48 0.60
N TYR A 203 10.72 -6.54 -0.63
CA TYR A 203 11.56 -5.53 -1.26
C TYR A 203 10.93 -5.12 -2.58
N HIS A 204 10.37 -3.94 -2.62
CA HIS A 204 9.71 -3.36 -3.78
C HIS A 204 10.65 -2.44 -4.55
N HIS A 205 10.37 -2.27 -5.86
CA HIS A 205 11.13 -1.41 -6.78
C HIS A 205 12.63 -1.78 -6.84
N PHE A 206 12.95 -3.08 -6.72
CA PHE A 206 14.35 -3.52 -6.65
C PHE A 206 15.11 -3.25 -7.97
N ASN A 207 14.42 -3.13 -9.09
CA ASN A 207 14.95 -2.76 -10.39
C ASN A 207 15.17 -1.24 -10.53
N LYS A 208 14.82 -0.42 -9.51
CA LYS A 208 14.98 1.05 -9.47
C LYS A 208 14.53 1.71 -10.76
N PRO A 209 13.28 1.54 -11.19
CA PRO A 209 12.82 2.06 -12.48
C PRO A 209 12.92 3.59 -12.52
N MET A 210 13.07 4.13 -13.73
CA MET A 210 13.01 5.57 -13.92
C MET A 210 11.56 6.05 -13.78
N HIS A 211 11.33 6.95 -12.83
CA HIS A 211 10.02 7.37 -12.37
C HIS A 211 9.92 8.91 -12.40
N SER A 212 9.82 9.48 -13.60
CA SER A 212 9.73 10.93 -13.74
C SER A 212 9.09 11.34 -15.05
N PHE A 213 8.36 12.46 -15.03
CA PHE A 213 7.91 13.17 -16.22
C PHE A 213 9.02 14.01 -16.86
N TYR A 214 10.07 14.31 -16.09
CA TYR A 214 11.21 15.11 -16.52
C TYR A 214 12.52 14.52 -16.00
N GLY A 215 13.41 14.12 -16.91
CA GLY A 215 14.72 13.61 -16.57
C GLY A 215 14.75 12.18 -16.03
N ASN A 216 15.90 11.78 -15.50
CA ASN A 216 16.19 10.43 -15.05
C ASN A 216 16.20 10.37 -13.52
N ILE A 217 15.02 10.30 -12.91
CA ILE A 217 14.88 10.12 -11.46
C ILE A 217 14.50 8.68 -11.19
N ALA A 218 15.37 7.93 -10.49
CA ALA A 218 15.09 6.56 -10.12
C ALA A 218 14.08 6.48 -8.98
N HIS A 219 13.14 5.56 -9.09
CA HIS A 219 12.23 5.23 -8.00
C HIS A 219 13.02 4.57 -6.85
N LEU A 220 12.80 5.07 -5.64
CA LEU A 220 13.51 4.57 -4.47
C LEU A 220 12.96 3.20 -4.07
N PRO A 221 13.84 2.24 -3.79
CA PRO A 221 13.41 0.94 -3.27
C PRO A 221 12.75 1.08 -1.91
N LYS A 222 11.81 0.18 -1.64
CA LYS A 222 10.99 0.14 -0.42
C LYS A 222 11.08 -1.22 0.24
N TRP A 223 11.37 -1.23 1.55
CA TRP A 223 11.28 -2.41 2.40
C TRP A 223 9.96 -2.41 3.17
N VAL A 224 9.33 -3.57 3.25
CA VAL A 224 8.11 -3.76 4.04
C VAL A 224 8.28 -5.00 4.90
N ALA A 225 8.24 -4.83 6.22
CA ALA A 225 8.12 -5.92 7.17
C ALA A 225 6.67 -6.01 7.62
N SER A 226 6.04 -7.16 7.41
CA SER A 226 4.63 -7.41 7.68
C SER A 226 4.47 -8.52 8.72
N GLY A 227 3.46 -8.42 9.57
CA GLY A 227 3.09 -9.50 10.48
C GLY A 227 1.60 -9.49 10.79
N GLY A 228 1.11 -10.64 11.25
CA GLY A 228 -0.27 -10.77 11.70
C GLY A 228 -0.48 -12.00 12.58
N LEU A 229 -1.49 -11.88 13.43
CA LEU A 229 -1.91 -12.92 14.36
C LEU A 229 -3.43 -13.03 14.32
N LYS A 230 -3.94 -14.20 13.92
CA LYS A 230 -5.37 -14.56 13.96
C LYS A 230 -5.61 -15.43 15.18
N LEU A 231 -6.49 -14.98 16.06
CA LEU A 231 -6.93 -15.70 17.25
C LEU A 231 -8.38 -16.11 17.07
N ASN A 232 -8.64 -17.39 16.94
CA ASN A 232 -10.00 -17.91 16.95
C ASN A 232 -10.51 -17.95 18.39
N LEU A 233 -11.65 -17.32 18.63
CA LEU A 233 -12.35 -17.30 19.93
C LEU A 233 -13.30 -18.49 20.04
N ASP A 234 -13.97 -18.81 18.95
CA ASP A 234 -14.82 -19.97 18.73
C ASP A 234 -14.79 -20.39 17.25
N ASP A 235 -15.61 -21.36 16.85
CA ASP A 235 -15.63 -21.92 15.48
C ASP A 235 -16.05 -20.89 14.41
N VAL A 236 -16.72 -19.83 14.80
CA VAL A 236 -17.24 -18.80 13.89
C VAL A 236 -16.70 -17.39 14.14
N THR A 237 -16.07 -17.14 15.30
CA THR A 237 -15.62 -15.82 15.71
C THR A 237 -14.11 -15.78 15.86
N TYR A 238 -13.47 -14.78 15.27
CA TYR A 238 -12.02 -14.59 15.41
C TYR A 238 -11.62 -13.11 15.40
N ILE A 239 -10.48 -12.85 16.02
CA ILE A 239 -9.82 -11.53 15.99
C ILE A 239 -8.51 -11.68 15.22
N THR A 240 -8.24 -10.71 14.36
CA THR A 240 -6.97 -10.66 13.65
C THR A 240 -6.26 -9.34 13.94
N PHE A 241 -4.98 -9.42 14.31
CA PHE A 241 -4.09 -8.28 14.44
C PHE A 241 -3.13 -8.26 13.26
N HIS A 242 -2.87 -7.07 12.72
CA HIS A 242 -1.93 -6.84 11.62
C HIS A 242 -0.98 -5.71 11.98
N GLY A 243 0.26 -5.80 11.51
CA GLY A 243 1.23 -4.73 11.61
C GLY A 243 2.18 -4.72 10.43
N ASP A 244 2.52 -3.52 9.97
CA ASP A 244 3.50 -3.29 8.92
C ASP A 244 4.48 -2.19 9.35
N ILE A 245 5.74 -2.39 8.98
CA ILE A 245 6.78 -1.37 9.05
C ILE A 245 7.31 -1.20 7.63
N THR A 246 7.17 -0.01 7.09
CA THR A 246 7.64 0.35 5.75
C THR A 246 8.80 1.33 5.87
N ASP A 247 9.89 1.06 5.15
CA ASP A 247 11.05 1.94 5.03
C ASP A 247 11.31 2.25 3.54
N GLN A 248 11.07 3.48 3.15
CA GLN A 248 11.38 4.03 1.82
C GLN A 248 12.07 5.37 2.03
N LYS A 249 13.37 5.34 2.18
CA LYS A 249 14.17 6.51 2.56
C LYS A 249 13.80 7.77 1.77
N PRO A 250 13.64 8.94 2.41
CA PRO A 250 13.91 9.19 3.84
C PRO A 250 12.74 8.85 4.80
N PHE A 251 11.66 8.23 4.32
CA PHE A 251 10.43 8.00 5.08
C PHE A 251 10.39 6.61 5.70
N ARG A 252 9.78 6.58 6.88
CA ARG A 252 9.42 5.36 7.58
C ARG A 252 7.98 5.47 8.04
N GLU A 253 7.20 4.43 7.80
CA GLU A 253 5.81 4.34 8.21
C GLU A 253 5.61 3.09 9.06
N ILE A 254 4.79 3.22 10.11
CA ILE A 254 4.40 2.10 10.97
C ILE A 254 2.87 2.08 10.99
N MET A 255 2.30 0.98 10.57
CA MET A 255 0.87 0.75 10.58
C MET A 255 0.53 -0.42 11.47
N GLY A 256 -0.58 -0.32 12.22
CA GLY A 256 -1.13 -1.41 13.00
C GLY A 256 -2.63 -1.42 12.90
N GLY A 257 -3.25 -2.57 13.01
CA GLY A 257 -4.69 -2.67 12.96
C GLY A 257 -5.20 -3.98 13.53
N GLY A 258 -6.49 -3.99 13.88
CA GLY A 258 -7.18 -5.17 14.34
C GLY A 258 -8.55 -5.28 13.71
N THR A 259 -8.96 -6.50 13.40
CA THR A 259 -10.31 -6.81 12.90
C THR A 259 -10.98 -7.82 13.79
N PHE A 260 -12.24 -7.58 14.10
CA PHE A 260 -13.14 -8.56 14.69
C PHE A 260 -14.01 -9.15 13.58
N SER A 261 -14.07 -10.47 13.48
CA SER A 261 -14.71 -11.16 12.37
C SER A 261 -15.64 -12.25 12.89
N LYS A 262 -16.82 -12.36 12.29
CA LYS A 262 -17.78 -13.41 12.57
C LYS A 262 -18.28 -14.03 11.27
N ARG A 263 -18.21 -15.36 11.16
CA ARG A 263 -18.81 -16.11 10.05
C ARG A 263 -20.31 -16.18 10.25
N LEU A 264 -21.06 -15.88 9.19
CA LEU A 264 -22.51 -15.96 9.15
C LEU A 264 -22.90 -16.97 8.07
N GLY A 265 -23.69 -17.97 8.40
CA GLY A 265 -24.16 -19.01 7.48
C GLY A 265 -23.79 -20.43 7.89
N ASP A 266 -24.43 -21.42 7.25
CA ASP A 266 -24.19 -22.84 7.50
C ASP A 266 -22.92 -23.31 6.74
N GLU A 267 -22.26 -24.34 7.29
CA GLU A 267 -20.96 -24.87 6.88
C GLU A 267 -20.91 -25.35 5.41
N TYR A 268 -22.07 -25.59 4.80
CA TYR A 268 -22.21 -26.08 3.41
C TYR A 268 -22.77 -25.06 2.41
N ALA A 269 -23.16 -23.88 2.88
CA ALA A 269 -23.61 -22.76 2.05
C ALA A 269 -22.56 -21.64 2.06
N SER A 270 -22.69 -20.64 1.18
CA SER A 270 -21.77 -19.51 1.14
C SER A 270 -21.58 -18.85 2.51
N THR A 271 -20.37 -18.89 3.05
CA THR A 271 -20.05 -18.25 4.33
C THR A 271 -19.82 -16.76 4.13
N THR A 272 -20.60 -15.92 4.78
CA THR A 272 -20.40 -14.46 4.82
C THR A 272 -19.63 -14.10 6.08
N THR A 273 -18.55 -13.35 5.96
CA THR A 273 -17.80 -12.86 7.12
C THR A 273 -17.94 -11.34 7.21
N VAL A 274 -18.33 -10.85 8.36
CA VAL A 274 -18.40 -9.41 8.66
C VAL A 274 -17.17 -9.01 9.47
N HIS A 275 -16.48 -7.98 9.01
CA HIS A 275 -15.29 -7.43 9.66
C HIS A 275 -15.56 -6.02 10.18
N ALA A 276 -15.09 -5.74 11.39
CA ALA A 276 -15.01 -4.39 11.92
C ALA A 276 -13.59 -4.17 12.47
N GLY A 277 -12.96 -3.05 12.12
CA GLY A 277 -11.58 -2.82 12.51
C GLY A 277 -11.19 -1.35 12.54
N CYS A 278 -10.08 -1.06 13.19
CA CYS A 278 -9.45 0.26 13.27
C CYS A 278 -7.97 0.13 12.93
N THR A 279 -7.45 1.09 12.20
CA THR A 279 -6.03 1.17 11.80
C THR A 279 -5.48 2.56 12.12
N PRO A 280 -4.92 2.79 13.31
CA PRO A 280 -4.09 3.96 13.54
C PRO A 280 -2.78 3.81 12.76
N GLY A 281 -2.46 4.79 11.94
CA GLY A 281 -1.16 4.91 11.27
C GLY A 281 -0.38 6.07 11.89
N THR A 282 0.93 5.92 12.02
CA THR A 282 1.86 6.99 12.38
C THR A 282 2.88 7.12 11.26
N THR A 283 2.99 8.30 10.71
CA THR A 283 4.02 8.70 9.72
C THR A 283 5.16 9.42 10.41
#